data_5277402ff1b9fa425e823d5064042eef
#
_entry.id   5277402ff1b9fa425e823d5064042eef
#
_cell.length_a   1.000
_cell.length_b   1.000
_cell.length_c   1.000
_cell.angle_alpha   90.00
_cell.angle_beta   90.00
_cell.angle_gamma   90.00
#
_symmetry.space_group_name_H-M   'P 1'
#
loop_
_entity.id
_entity.type
_entity.pdbx_description
1 polymer ?
#
loop_
_entity_poly.entity_id
_entity_poly.type
_entity_poly.pdbx_seq_one_letter_code
_entity_poly.pdbx_strand_id
1 'polypeptide(L)'
;MSLYQDRQIKGFLLFLTLFALLFVGTATVLTIYQVNDAEVLWLKHDEAVSSSLLEQGVPKEVVAVAFTNTDISDDGRSLLAAAGLGKQSESSMRPYFNQFQRSAFCTMLCTVLFFLFVLAIGIFIFFWKRKRLYQQADKILLNYINGDYSCHLPQNYEGAIYQVFSSIEQLATMLQSKNETERKAKEFLKDTISDISHQLTTPLAALTMYPVSYTHLRAHE
;
A
#
# COMPACT_ATOMS: atom_id res chain seq x y z
N MET A 1 18.81 11.08 2.38
CA MET A 1 18.02 10.60 1.24
C MET A 1 16.55 10.64 1.66
N SER A 2 15.75 11.59 1.17
CA SER A 2 14.39 11.77 1.67
C SER A 2 13.42 10.84 0.93
N LEU A 3 12.86 9.89 1.66
CA LEU A 3 11.75 9.01 1.24
C LEU A 3 10.53 9.81 0.69
N TYR A 4 10.48 11.11 1.00
CA TYR A 4 9.44 12.04 0.58
C TYR A 4 9.50 12.45 -0.92
N GLN A 5 10.53 12.09 -1.68
CA GLN A 5 10.63 12.45 -3.10
C GLN A 5 9.90 11.48 -4.04
N ASP A 6 9.52 10.30 -3.56
CA ASP A 6 8.79 9.31 -4.38
C ASP A 6 7.33 9.75 -4.57
N ARG A 7 6.93 10.04 -5.82
CA ARG A 7 5.57 10.45 -6.18
C ARG A 7 4.50 9.43 -5.75
N GLN A 8 4.86 8.13 -5.71
CA GLN A 8 3.95 7.08 -5.26
C GLN A 8 3.76 7.13 -3.75
N ILE A 9 4.83 7.41 -2.99
CA ILE A 9 4.78 7.56 -1.54
C ILE A 9 4.00 8.83 -1.18
N LYS A 10 4.23 9.95 -1.90
CA LYS A 10 3.45 11.20 -1.72
C LYS A 10 1.96 10.96 -1.94
N GLY A 11 1.59 10.25 -3.02
CA GLY A 11 0.19 9.90 -3.29
C GLY A 11 -0.43 9.03 -2.21
N PHE A 12 0.31 8.06 -1.67
CA PHE A 12 -0.16 7.22 -0.58
C PHE A 12 -0.30 7.98 0.75
N LEU A 13 0.65 8.86 1.07
CA LEU A 13 0.56 9.75 2.24
C LEU A 13 -0.62 10.71 2.13
N LEU A 14 -0.86 11.30 0.96
CA LEU A 14 -2.02 12.15 0.73
C LEU A 14 -3.33 11.37 0.88
N PHE A 15 -3.39 10.13 0.39
CA PHE A 15 -4.53 9.25 0.64
C PHE A 15 -4.74 8.99 2.13
N LEU A 16 -3.68 8.70 2.91
CA LEU A 16 -3.77 8.47 4.35
C LEU A 16 -4.23 9.71 5.12
N THR A 17 -3.73 10.90 4.76
CA THR A 17 -4.15 12.15 5.41
C THR A 17 -5.60 12.49 5.12
N LEU A 18 -6.04 12.33 3.88
CA LEU A 18 -7.43 12.54 3.48
C LEU A 18 -8.37 11.52 4.13
N PHE A 19 -7.93 10.25 4.19
CA PHE A 19 -8.64 9.19 4.89
C PHE A 19 -8.80 9.49 6.39
N ALA A 20 -7.74 9.94 7.07
CA ALA A 20 -7.78 10.32 8.48
C ALA A 20 -8.73 11.50 8.74
N LEU A 21 -8.70 12.53 7.89
CA LEU A 21 -9.62 13.67 7.98
C LEU A 21 -11.08 13.25 7.81
N LEU A 22 -11.36 12.39 6.83
CA LEU A 22 -12.68 11.88 6.56
C LEU A 22 -13.18 10.99 7.70
N PHE A 23 -12.31 10.17 8.30
CA PHE A 23 -12.63 9.35 9.47
C PHE A 23 -12.98 10.21 10.69
N VAL A 24 -12.17 11.23 10.99
CA VAL A 24 -12.44 12.15 12.11
C VAL A 24 -13.74 12.92 11.87
N GLY A 25 -13.98 13.41 10.64
CA GLY A 25 -15.20 14.11 10.28
C GLY A 25 -16.46 13.23 10.47
N THR A 26 -16.42 11.99 9.98
CA THR A 26 -17.55 11.05 10.14
C THR A 26 -17.76 10.65 11.60
N ALA A 27 -16.68 10.44 12.37
CA ALA A 27 -16.78 10.15 13.80
C ALA A 27 -17.44 11.29 14.56
N THR A 28 -17.10 12.54 14.25
CA THR A 28 -17.70 13.73 14.86
C THR A 28 -19.20 13.82 14.53
N VAL A 29 -19.58 13.66 13.27
CA VAL A 29 -20.98 13.67 12.84
C VAL A 29 -21.76 12.54 13.51
N LEU A 30 -21.20 11.34 13.59
CA LEU A 30 -21.83 10.19 14.24
C LEU A 30 -22.05 10.46 15.74
N THR A 31 -21.09 11.08 16.42
CA THR A 31 -21.21 11.44 17.84
C THR A 31 -22.34 12.45 18.06
N ILE A 32 -22.42 13.49 17.21
CA ILE A 32 -23.50 14.49 17.28
C ILE A 32 -24.87 13.80 17.06
N TYR A 33 -24.95 12.90 16.08
CA TYR A 33 -26.17 12.15 15.82
C TYR A 33 -26.59 11.30 17.02
N GLN A 34 -25.66 10.58 17.64
CA GLN A 34 -25.94 9.74 18.81
C GLN A 34 -26.36 10.56 20.04
N VAL A 35 -25.75 11.73 20.26
CA VAL A 35 -26.13 12.63 21.35
C VAL A 35 -27.55 13.13 21.14
N ASN A 36 -27.89 13.56 19.93
CA ASN A 36 -29.23 14.03 19.59
C ASN A 36 -30.29 12.92 19.72
N ASP A 37 -29.97 11.70 19.30
CA ASP A 37 -30.86 10.54 19.42
C ASP A 37 -31.08 10.15 20.91
N ALA A 38 -30.03 10.27 21.73
CA ALA A 38 -30.13 10.10 23.17
C ALA A 38 -31.01 11.17 23.82
N GLU A 39 -30.90 12.45 23.44
CA GLU A 39 -31.76 13.54 23.93
C GLU A 39 -33.23 13.27 23.62
N VAL A 40 -33.54 12.87 22.39
CA VAL A 40 -34.92 12.50 22.01
C VAL A 40 -35.45 11.33 22.84
N LEU A 41 -34.59 10.37 23.14
CA LEU A 41 -34.96 9.21 23.99
C LEU A 41 -35.28 9.64 25.42
N TRP A 42 -34.48 10.53 26.00
CA TRP A 42 -34.71 11.09 27.33
C TRP A 42 -36.02 11.88 27.37
N LEU A 43 -36.28 12.75 26.39
CA LEU A 43 -37.54 13.52 26.30
C LEU A 43 -38.76 12.59 26.25
N LYS A 44 -38.72 11.52 25.43
CA LYS A 44 -39.81 10.54 25.39
C LYS A 44 -40.04 9.81 26.71
N HIS A 45 -38.95 9.51 27.42
CA HIS A 45 -39.04 8.91 28.74
C HIS A 45 -39.71 9.86 29.74
N ASP A 46 -39.29 11.13 29.77
CA ASP A 46 -39.83 12.15 30.63
C ASP A 46 -41.31 12.44 30.31
N GLU A 47 -41.67 12.47 29.04
CA GLU A 47 -43.07 12.58 28.61
C GLU A 47 -43.92 11.39 29.13
N ALA A 48 -43.41 10.16 29.03
CA ALA A 48 -44.11 9.00 29.51
C ALA A 48 -44.28 8.99 31.04
N VAL A 49 -43.22 9.40 31.77
CA VAL A 49 -43.26 9.50 33.23
C VAL A 49 -44.23 10.60 33.66
N SER A 50 -44.15 11.78 33.03
CA SER A 50 -45.05 12.88 33.34
C SER A 50 -46.52 12.55 33.07
N SER A 51 -46.79 11.89 31.94
CA SER A 51 -48.15 11.44 31.62
C SER A 51 -48.72 10.47 32.69
N SER A 52 -47.88 9.51 33.09
CA SER A 52 -48.27 8.51 34.11
C SER A 52 -48.52 9.15 35.49
N LEU A 53 -47.69 10.15 35.88
CA LEU A 53 -47.87 10.87 37.14
C LEU A 53 -49.17 11.74 37.14
N LEU A 54 -49.45 12.38 36.03
CA LEU A 54 -50.67 13.20 35.87
C LEU A 54 -51.93 12.31 35.89
N GLU A 55 -51.89 11.14 35.28
CA GLU A 55 -52.99 10.13 35.33
C GLU A 55 -53.25 9.64 36.78
N GLN A 56 -52.20 9.58 37.60
CA GLN A 56 -52.29 9.22 39.02
C GLN A 56 -52.78 10.38 39.92
N GLY A 57 -53.06 11.55 39.34
CA GLY A 57 -53.60 12.70 40.04
C GLY A 57 -52.55 13.59 40.74
N VAL A 58 -51.26 13.43 40.40
CA VAL A 58 -50.18 14.34 40.91
C VAL A 58 -50.34 15.73 40.30
N PRO A 59 -50.33 16.82 41.13
CA PRO A 59 -50.44 18.17 40.64
C PRO A 59 -49.34 18.55 39.68
N LYS A 60 -49.67 19.30 38.60
CA LYS A 60 -48.73 19.70 37.53
C LYS A 60 -47.50 20.42 38.06
N GLU A 61 -47.68 21.25 39.10
CA GLU A 61 -46.62 22.01 39.76
C GLU A 61 -45.58 21.10 40.41
N VAL A 62 -46.01 19.98 41.00
CA VAL A 62 -45.16 18.97 41.66
C VAL A 62 -44.37 18.21 40.59
N VAL A 63 -45.03 17.81 39.47
CA VAL A 63 -44.38 17.14 38.37
C VAL A 63 -43.31 18.04 37.72
N ALA A 64 -43.63 19.34 37.48
CA ALA A 64 -42.68 20.28 36.91
C ALA A 64 -41.45 20.47 37.80
N VAL A 65 -41.63 20.58 39.13
CA VAL A 65 -40.51 20.67 40.07
C VAL A 65 -39.68 19.41 40.10
N ALA A 66 -40.30 18.22 39.97
CA ALA A 66 -39.59 16.95 39.96
C ALA A 66 -38.63 16.81 38.74
N PHE A 67 -39.02 17.31 37.57
CA PHE A 67 -38.16 17.30 36.37
C PHE A 67 -37.03 18.33 36.40
N THR A 68 -37.15 19.40 37.20
CA THR A 68 -36.09 20.41 37.37
C THR A 68 -35.13 20.08 38.51
N ASN A 69 -35.47 19.08 39.34
CA ASN A 69 -34.64 18.68 40.47
C ASN A 69 -33.46 17.81 40.00
N THR A 70 -32.24 18.23 40.35
CA THR A 70 -30.98 17.50 40.07
C THR A 70 -30.43 16.78 41.30
N ASP A 71 -31.06 16.97 42.48
CA ASP A 71 -30.57 16.38 43.71
C ASP A 71 -30.98 14.91 43.84
N ILE A 72 -30.01 14.06 44.16
CA ILE A 72 -30.20 12.64 44.30
C ILE A 72 -30.30 12.27 45.78
N SER A 73 -31.49 11.87 46.22
CA SER A 73 -31.74 11.40 47.59
C SER A 73 -31.53 9.86 47.71
N ASP A 74 -31.21 9.42 48.93
CA ASP A 74 -31.09 7.97 49.21
C ASP A 74 -32.46 7.29 49.17
N ASP A 75 -33.52 7.99 49.48
CA ASP A 75 -34.90 7.49 49.35
C ASP A 75 -35.26 7.27 47.87
N GLY A 76 -34.87 8.18 46.97
CA GLY A 76 -35.04 7.98 45.51
C GLY A 76 -34.28 6.79 44.96
N ARG A 77 -33.07 6.54 45.48
CA ARG A 77 -32.27 5.34 45.07
C ARG A 77 -32.94 4.07 45.58
N SER A 78 -33.43 4.05 46.81
CA SER A 78 -34.10 2.89 47.40
C SER A 78 -35.40 2.55 46.68
N LEU A 79 -36.15 3.55 46.27
CA LEU A 79 -37.39 3.42 45.50
C LEU A 79 -37.09 2.82 44.10
N LEU A 80 -36.08 3.34 43.40
CA LEU A 80 -35.66 2.80 42.10
C LEU A 80 -35.17 1.36 42.20
N ALA A 81 -34.43 1.03 43.27
CA ALA A 81 -33.99 -0.34 43.53
C ALA A 81 -35.16 -1.29 43.80
N ALA A 82 -36.16 -0.84 44.59
CA ALA A 82 -37.38 -1.61 44.87
C ALA A 82 -38.24 -1.82 43.61
N ALA A 83 -38.27 -0.82 42.70
CA ALA A 83 -38.93 -0.92 41.39
C ALA A 83 -38.16 -1.76 40.35
N GLY A 84 -36.99 -2.37 40.71
CA GLY A 84 -36.18 -3.09 39.80
C GLY A 84 -35.44 -2.26 38.76
N LEU A 85 -35.34 -0.94 38.93
CA LEU A 85 -34.71 0.03 38.03
C LEU A 85 -33.30 0.44 38.50
N GLY A 86 -32.75 -0.20 39.54
CA GLY A 86 -31.40 0.09 40.03
C GLY A 86 -30.29 -0.31 39.03
N LYS A 87 -29.03 0.09 39.31
CA LYS A 87 -27.87 -0.20 38.47
C LYS A 87 -27.62 -1.71 38.24
N GLN A 88 -28.10 -2.57 39.16
CA GLN A 88 -27.95 -4.03 39.14
C GLN A 88 -29.14 -4.77 38.51
N SER A 89 -30.19 -4.04 38.09
CA SER A 89 -31.36 -4.69 37.48
C SER A 89 -31.01 -5.08 36.03
N GLU A 90 -31.42 -6.29 35.67
CA GLU A 90 -31.25 -6.80 34.32
C GLU A 90 -31.81 -5.79 33.28
N SER A 91 -31.06 -5.64 32.20
CA SER A 91 -31.36 -4.71 31.09
C SER A 91 -32.73 -4.96 30.42
N SER A 92 -33.40 -6.07 30.74
CA SER A 92 -34.72 -6.42 30.24
C SER A 92 -35.84 -5.47 30.66
N MET A 93 -35.64 -4.70 31.74
CA MET A 93 -36.62 -3.69 32.21
C MET A 93 -36.51 -2.34 31.50
N ARG A 94 -35.54 -2.14 30.60
CA ARG A 94 -35.32 -0.85 29.90
C ARG A 94 -35.34 -1.04 28.37
N PRO A 95 -36.47 -1.33 27.76
CA PRO A 95 -36.56 -1.68 26.34
C PRO A 95 -36.03 -0.54 25.45
N TYR A 96 -36.28 0.75 25.78
CA TYR A 96 -35.78 1.89 25.04
C TYR A 96 -34.25 2.03 25.08
N PHE A 97 -33.66 1.79 26.24
CA PHE A 97 -32.19 1.87 26.39
C PHE A 97 -31.49 0.75 25.63
N ASN A 98 -32.03 -0.46 25.68
CA ASN A 98 -31.45 -1.60 24.94
C ASN A 98 -31.56 -1.40 23.43
N GLN A 99 -32.66 -0.84 22.94
CA GLN A 99 -32.81 -0.52 21.53
C GLN A 99 -31.81 0.54 21.08
N PHE A 100 -31.64 1.62 21.85
CA PHE A 100 -30.66 2.67 21.59
C PHE A 100 -29.23 2.10 21.59
N GLN A 101 -28.84 1.36 22.63
CA GLN A 101 -27.52 0.77 22.74
C GLN A 101 -27.21 -0.15 21.56
N ARG A 102 -28.17 -0.98 21.15
CA ARG A 102 -28.02 -1.88 20.00
C ARG A 102 -27.86 -1.10 18.70
N SER A 103 -28.67 -0.07 18.49
CA SER A 103 -28.59 0.79 17.30
C SER A 103 -27.25 1.53 17.25
N ALA A 104 -26.83 2.15 18.34
CA ALA A 104 -25.56 2.86 18.45
C ALA A 104 -24.36 1.91 18.21
N PHE A 105 -24.39 0.72 18.78
CA PHE A 105 -23.36 -0.30 18.57
C PHE A 105 -23.29 -0.76 17.11
N CYS A 106 -24.43 -1.05 16.49
CA CYS A 106 -24.48 -1.49 15.08
C CYS A 106 -23.97 -0.38 14.14
N THR A 107 -24.40 0.87 14.32
CA THR A 107 -23.94 1.98 13.48
C THR A 107 -22.44 2.23 13.63
N MET A 108 -21.91 2.19 14.86
CA MET A 108 -20.48 2.32 15.12
C MET A 108 -19.68 1.17 14.47
N LEU A 109 -20.15 -0.07 14.64
CA LEU A 109 -19.49 -1.25 14.05
C LEU A 109 -19.47 -1.18 12.52
N CYS A 110 -20.61 -0.85 11.90
CA CYS A 110 -20.71 -0.70 10.44
C CYS A 110 -19.76 0.39 9.94
N THR A 111 -19.68 1.52 10.63
CA THR A 111 -18.79 2.63 10.26
C THR A 111 -17.32 2.21 10.33
N VAL A 112 -16.91 1.56 11.42
CA VAL A 112 -15.53 1.07 11.57
C VAL A 112 -15.19 0.04 10.50
N LEU A 113 -16.06 -0.92 10.22
CA LEU A 113 -15.85 -1.94 9.18
C LEU A 113 -15.75 -1.32 7.80
N PHE A 114 -16.57 -0.32 7.49
CA PHE A 114 -16.51 0.43 6.23
C PHE A 114 -15.14 1.11 6.05
N PHE A 115 -14.65 1.81 7.07
CA PHE A 115 -13.35 2.48 7.00
C PHE A 115 -12.18 1.49 6.90
N LEU A 116 -12.23 0.36 7.63
CA LEU A 116 -11.23 -0.69 7.50
C LEU A 116 -11.19 -1.26 6.08
N PHE A 117 -12.35 -1.46 5.46
CA PHE A 117 -12.47 -1.94 4.09
C PHE A 117 -11.86 -0.95 3.08
N VAL A 118 -12.17 0.34 3.20
CA VAL A 118 -11.58 1.39 2.33
C VAL A 118 -10.06 1.45 2.49
N LEU A 119 -9.57 1.36 3.72
CA LEU A 119 -8.13 1.35 4.01
C LEU A 119 -7.45 0.12 3.41
N ALA A 120 -8.06 -1.06 3.54
CA ALA A 120 -7.54 -2.30 2.95
C ALA A 120 -7.44 -2.21 1.42
N ILE A 121 -8.45 -1.63 0.75
CA ILE A 121 -8.43 -1.40 -0.70
C ILE A 121 -7.28 -0.44 -1.07
N GLY A 122 -7.10 0.66 -0.35
CA GLY A 122 -6.02 1.61 -0.60
C GLY A 122 -4.63 0.98 -0.48
N ILE A 123 -4.41 0.19 0.57
CA ILE A 123 -3.18 -0.57 0.78
C ILE A 123 -2.97 -1.59 -0.36
N PHE A 124 -4.02 -2.34 -0.71
CA PHE A 124 -3.95 -3.34 -1.78
C PHE A 124 -3.56 -2.72 -3.13
N ILE A 125 -4.19 -1.60 -3.51
CA ILE A 125 -3.87 -0.87 -4.75
C ILE A 125 -2.40 -0.39 -4.74
N PHE A 126 -1.93 0.14 -3.59
CA PHE A 126 -0.56 0.59 -3.44
C PHE A 126 0.45 -0.55 -3.66
N PHE A 127 0.27 -1.68 -2.97
CA PHE A 127 1.15 -2.83 -3.11
C PHE A 127 1.07 -3.47 -4.50
N TRP A 128 -0.11 -3.52 -5.12
CA TRP A 128 -0.29 -4.07 -6.46
C TRP A 128 0.46 -3.26 -7.52
N LYS A 129 0.38 -1.92 -7.46
CA LYS A 129 1.16 -1.04 -8.34
C LYS A 129 2.67 -1.24 -8.14
N ARG A 130 3.10 -1.37 -6.90
CA ARG A 130 4.51 -1.58 -6.56
C ARG A 130 5.03 -2.95 -7.03
N LYS A 131 4.23 -4.00 -6.83
CA LYS A 131 4.55 -5.33 -7.35
C LYS A 131 4.75 -5.33 -8.87
N ARG A 132 3.89 -4.64 -9.60
CA ARG A 132 3.97 -4.54 -11.06
C ARG A 132 5.26 -3.87 -11.51
N LEU A 133 5.70 -2.82 -10.82
CA LEU A 133 6.98 -2.15 -11.08
C LEU A 133 8.17 -3.10 -10.89
N TYR A 134 8.20 -3.84 -9.79
CA TYR A 134 9.26 -4.82 -9.53
C TYR A 134 9.30 -5.94 -10.58
N GLN A 135 8.15 -6.45 -10.98
CA GLN A 135 8.08 -7.50 -12.01
C GLN A 135 8.57 -7.00 -13.38
N GLN A 136 8.31 -5.75 -13.72
CA GLN A 136 8.84 -5.14 -14.95
C GLN A 136 10.36 -5.01 -14.87
N ALA A 137 10.89 -4.51 -13.75
CA ALA A 137 12.32 -4.39 -13.54
C ALA A 137 13.04 -5.75 -13.59
N ASP A 138 12.47 -6.76 -12.95
CA ASP A 138 13.02 -8.13 -12.93
C ASP A 138 13.15 -8.73 -14.35
N LYS A 139 12.12 -8.57 -15.18
CA LYS A 139 12.16 -9.01 -16.58
C LYS A 139 13.28 -8.33 -17.38
N ILE A 140 13.47 -7.03 -17.21
CA ILE A 140 14.51 -6.26 -17.89
C ILE A 140 15.90 -6.70 -17.40
N LEU A 141 16.07 -6.92 -16.10
CA LEU A 141 17.32 -7.41 -15.53
C LEU A 141 17.68 -8.80 -16.06
N LEU A 142 16.70 -9.71 -16.23
CA LEU A 142 16.90 -11.01 -16.84
C LEU A 142 17.36 -10.87 -18.31
N ASN A 143 16.83 -9.92 -19.08
CA ASN A 143 17.30 -9.63 -20.43
C ASN A 143 18.75 -9.15 -20.42
N TYR A 144 19.13 -8.27 -19.49
CA TYR A 144 20.53 -7.82 -19.35
C TYR A 144 21.49 -8.96 -19.03
N ILE A 145 21.08 -9.90 -18.17
CA ILE A 145 21.87 -11.12 -17.87
C ILE A 145 22.07 -11.97 -19.11
N ASN A 146 21.07 -12.04 -20.00
CA ASN A 146 21.14 -12.79 -21.27
C ASN A 146 21.86 -12.02 -22.39
N GLY A 147 22.40 -10.82 -22.11
CA GLY A 147 23.11 -9.99 -23.08
C GLY A 147 22.20 -9.15 -23.98
N ASP A 148 20.91 -9.10 -23.72
CA ASP A 148 19.96 -8.23 -24.43
C ASP A 148 19.78 -6.91 -23.67
N TYR A 149 20.41 -5.86 -24.16
CA TYR A 149 20.34 -4.50 -23.61
C TYR A 149 19.36 -3.60 -24.36
N SER A 150 18.45 -4.14 -25.17
CA SER A 150 17.51 -3.37 -25.99
C SER A 150 16.39 -2.70 -25.17
N CYS A 151 16.07 -3.25 -24.02
CA CYS A 151 15.03 -2.72 -23.11
C CYS A 151 15.66 -1.85 -22.03
N HIS A 152 14.97 -0.75 -21.66
CA HIS A 152 15.43 0.17 -20.62
C HIS A 152 14.54 0.12 -19.38
N LEU A 153 15.18 0.27 -18.21
CA LEU A 153 14.46 0.39 -16.94
C LEU A 153 13.66 1.71 -16.87
N PRO A 154 12.50 1.75 -16.21
CA PRO A 154 11.71 2.96 -16.07
C PRO A 154 12.50 4.08 -15.36
N GLN A 155 12.79 5.18 -16.04
CA GLN A 155 13.57 6.30 -15.50
C GLN A 155 12.73 7.54 -15.18
N ASN A 156 11.44 7.57 -15.56
CA ASN A 156 10.62 8.77 -15.64
C ASN A 156 10.03 9.25 -14.32
N TYR A 157 10.48 8.75 -13.16
CA TYR A 157 9.93 9.12 -11.88
C TYR A 157 11.00 9.45 -10.84
N GLU A 158 10.71 10.38 -9.95
CA GLU A 158 11.55 10.73 -8.82
C GLU A 158 11.37 9.71 -7.67
N GLY A 159 12.46 9.31 -7.03
CA GLY A 159 12.44 8.41 -5.88
C GLY A 159 13.65 7.49 -5.79
N ALA A 160 13.94 6.97 -4.59
CA ALA A 160 15.14 6.17 -4.31
C ALA A 160 15.25 4.92 -5.21
N ILE A 161 14.13 4.30 -5.56
CA ILE A 161 14.12 3.11 -6.43
C ILE A 161 14.55 3.44 -7.86
N TYR A 162 14.18 4.62 -8.36
CA TYR A 162 14.56 5.05 -9.72
C TYR A 162 16.02 5.48 -9.81
N GLN A 163 16.62 5.94 -8.71
CA GLN A 163 18.07 6.15 -8.62
C GLN A 163 18.82 4.83 -8.72
N VAL A 164 18.33 3.77 -8.07
CA VAL A 164 18.88 2.41 -8.23
C VAL A 164 18.74 1.93 -9.68
N PHE A 165 17.57 2.12 -10.31
CA PHE A 165 17.36 1.77 -11.72
C PHE A 165 18.31 2.53 -12.64
N SER A 166 18.53 3.82 -12.40
CA SER A 166 19.50 4.63 -13.17
C SER A 166 20.93 4.10 -13.02
N SER A 167 21.32 3.70 -11.81
CA SER A 167 22.67 3.12 -11.60
C SER A 167 22.83 1.76 -12.30
N ILE A 168 21.78 0.94 -12.29
CA ILE A 168 21.77 -0.34 -13.01
C ILE A 168 21.84 -0.12 -14.52
N GLU A 169 21.13 0.88 -15.04
CA GLU A 169 21.16 1.26 -16.46
C GLU A 169 22.57 1.70 -16.91
N GLN A 170 23.25 2.49 -16.08
CA GLN A 170 24.64 2.86 -16.33
C GLN A 170 25.55 1.64 -16.37
N LEU A 171 25.39 0.70 -15.44
CA LEU A 171 26.14 -0.57 -15.44
C LEU A 171 25.86 -1.41 -16.71
N ALA A 172 24.59 -1.50 -17.11
CA ALA A 172 24.20 -2.22 -18.33
C ALA A 172 24.85 -1.61 -19.57
N THR A 173 24.85 -0.29 -19.69
CA THR A 173 25.51 0.45 -20.79
C THR A 173 27.02 0.20 -20.82
N MET A 174 27.68 0.22 -19.67
CA MET A 174 29.12 -0.08 -19.56
C MET A 174 29.43 -1.53 -19.97
N LEU A 175 28.60 -2.49 -19.55
CA LEU A 175 28.76 -3.90 -19.93
C LEU A 175 28.54 -4.10 -21.43
N GLN A 176 27.53 -3.46 -22.00
CA GLN A 176 27.29 -3.50 -23.45
C GLN A 176 28.51 -2.99 -24.24
N SER A 177 29.03 -1.82 -23.87
CA SER A 177 30.23 -1.22 -24.51
C SER A 177 31.45 -2.12 -24.37
N LYS A 178 31.66 -2.73 -23.18
CA LYS A 178 32.76 -3.65 -22.96
C LYS A 178 32.64 -4.91 -23.82
N ASN A 179 31.46 -5.53 -23.87
CA ASN A 179 31.22 -6.72 -24.70
C ASN A 179 31.42 -6.42 -26.17
N GLU A 180 30.99 -5.27 -26.66
CA GLU A 180 31.21 -4.88 -28.06
C GLU A 180 32.70 -4.65 -28.37
N THR A 181 33.44 -4.01 -27.46
CA THR A 181 34.89 -3.83 -27.60
C THR A 181 35.62 -5.17 -27.59
N GLU A 182 35.24 -6.10 -26.72
CA GLU A 182 35.82 -7.44 -26.68
C GLU A 182 35.52 -8.23 -27.95
N ARG A 183 34.31 -8.14 -28.49
CA ARG A 183 33.93 -8.74 -29.75
C ARG A 183 34.77 -8.22 -30.90
N LYS A 184 34.92 -6.89 -31.02
CA LYS A 184 35.77 -6.26 -32.04
C LYS A 184 37.23 -6.67 -31.92
N ALA A 185 37.76 -6.78 -30.68
CA ALA A 185 39.13 -7.24 -30.45
C ALA A 185 39.31 -8.72 -30.88
N LYS A 186 38.35 -9.59 -30.59
CA LYS A 186 38.37 -10.99 -31.03
C LYS A 186 38.30 -11.11 -32.56
N GLU A 187 37.44 -10.33 -33.22
CA GLU A 187 37.36 -10.30 -34.70
C GLU A 187 38.70 -9.85 -35.30
N PHE A 188 39.27 -8.74 -34.81
CA PHE A 188 40.55 -8.23 -35.24
C PHE A 188 41.67 -9.26 -35.04
N LEU A 189 41.71 -9.94 -33.91
CA LEU A 189 42.70 -11.00 -33.66
C LEU A 189 42.55 -12.16 -34.63
N LYS A 190 41.33 -12.60 -34.91
CA LYS A 190 41.02 -13.65 -35.88
C LYS A 190 41.48 -13.28 -37.29
N ASP A 191 41.19 -12.05 -37.72
CA ASP A 191 41.59 -11.57 -39.03
C ASP A 191 43.13 -11.47 -39.16
N THR A 192 43.78 -10.94 -38.11
CA THR A 192 45.26 -10.87 -38.05
C THR A 192 45.90 -12.25 -38.09
N ILE A 193 45.37 -13.25 -37.36
CA ILE A 193 45.88 -14.61 -37.41
C ILE A 193 45.71 -15.25 -38.81
N SER A 194 44.57 -14.97 -39.47
CA SER A 194 44.32 -15.41 -40.84
C SER A 194 45.31 -14.81 -41.81
N ASP A 195 45.55 -13.51 -41.73
CA ASP A 195 46.50 -12.80 -42.59
C ASP A 195 47.95 -13.30 -42.41
N ILE A 196 48.39 -13.47 -41.16
CA ILE A 196 49.72 -14.04 -40.85
C ILE A 196 49.82 -15.48 -41.38
N SER A 197 48.78 -16.28 -41.27
CA SER A 197 48.77 -17.68 -41.79
C SER A 197 48.91 -17.70 -43.29
N HIS A 198 48.23 -16.79 -44.02
CA HIS A 198 48.36 -16.66 -45.45
C HIS A 198 49.77 -16.18 -45.87
N GLN A 199 50.31 -15.20 -45.14
CA GLN A 199 51.64 -14.65 -45.40
C GLN A 199 52.77 -15.64 -45.13
N LEU A 200 52.60 -16.55 -44.17
CA LEU A 200 53.54 -17.64 -43.84
C LEU A 200 53.43 -18.84 -44.80
N THR A 201 52.25 -19.14 -45.30
CA THR A 201 52.02 -20.29 -46.19
C THR A 201 52.74 -20.06 -47.53
N THR A 202 52.77 -18.82 -48.06
CA THR A 202 53.44 -18.52 -49.36
C THR A 202 54.95 -18.72 -49.32
N PRO A 203 55.75 -18.23 -48.34
CA PRO A 203 57.19 -18.47 -48.30
C PRO A 203 57.51 -19.91 -47.91
N LEU A 204 56.66 -20.58 -47.10
CA LEU A 204 56.88 -22.03 -46.79
C LEU A 204 56.69 -22.92 -48.01
N ALA A 205 55.68 -22.63 -48.84
CA ALA A 205 55.48 -23.32 -50.11
C ALA A 205 56.66 -23.12 -51.07
N ALA A 206 57.21 -21.89 -51.11
CA ALA A 206 58.45 -21.66 -51.92
C ALA A 206 59.64 -22.42 -51.38
N LEU A 207 59.85 -22.52 -50.08
CA LEU A 207 60.92 -23.30 -49.45
C LEU A 207 60.80 -24.82 -49.72
N THR A 208 59.59 -25.38 -49.76
CA THR A 208 59.34 -26.78 -50.05
C THR A 208 59.57 -27.14 -51.55
N MET A 209 59.44 -26.15 -52.45
CA MET A 209 59.74 -26.32 -53.89
C MET A 209 61.26 -26.30 -54.19
N TYR A 210 62.08 -25.65 -53.41
CA TYR A 210 63.52 -25.55 -53.61
C TYR A 210 64.23 -26.95 -53.56
N PRO A 211 63.99 -27.83 -52.62
CA PRO A 211 64.67 -29.14 -52.60
C PRO A 211 64.30 -30.07 -53.78
N VAL A 212 63.08 -29.94 -54.33
CA VAL A 212 62.65 -30.76 -55.49
C VAL A 212 63.40 -30.34 -56.77
N SER A 213 63.70 -29.03 -56.92
CA SER A 213 64.46 -28.53 -58.06
C SER A 213 65.95 -28.93 -58.01
N TYR A 214 66.57 -29.03 -56.81
CA TYR A 214 67.97 -29.48 -56.66
C TYR A 214 68.14 -30.94 -56.85
N THR A 215 67.17 -31.83 -56.55
CA THR A 215 67.23 -33.26 -56.79
C THR A 215 67.07 -33.61 -58.26
N HIS A 216 66.33 -32.83 -59.06
CA HIS A 216 66.21 -33.00 -60.52
C HIS A 216 67.44 -32.64 -61.29
N LEU A 217 68.23 -31.62 -60.82
CA LEU A 217 69.48 -31.24 -61.49
C LEU A 217 70.64 -32.22 -61.24
N ARG A 218 70.62 -33.04 -60.20
CA ARG A 218 71.66 -34.07 -59.90
C ARG A 218 71.41 -35.41 -60.54
N ALA A 219 70.30 -35.63 -61.21
CA ALA A 219 69.92 -36.85 -61.87
C ALA A 219 70.31 -36.85 -63.38
N HIS A 220 70.96 -35.76 -63.85
CA HIS A 220 71.41 -35.63 -65.24
C HIS A 220 72.95 -35.41 -65.40
N GLU A 221 73.76 -35.70 -64.38
CA GLU A 221 75.20 -35.96 -64.46
C GLU A 221 75.43 -37.45 -64.20
#